data_a1735f1df6105b7c309778158c244613
#
_entry.id   a1735f1df6105b7c309778158c244613
#
_cell.length_a   1.000
_cell.length_b   1.000
_cell.length_c   1.000
_cell.angle_alpha   90.00
_cell.angle_beta   90.00
_cell.angle_gamma   90.00
#
_symmetry.space_group_name_H-M   'P 1'
#
loop_
_entity.id
_entity.type
_entity.pdbx_description
1 polymer ?
#
loop_
_entity_poly.entity_id
_entity_poly.type
_entity_poly.pdbx_seq_one_letter_code
_entity_poly.pdbx_strand_id
1 'polypeptide(L)'
;MRNTFGNLFTLTTFGESHGVAVGGVIDGFPAGIDIDMEFVQSELNRRRPGQSHITTARNEADKVEFLSGVFEGKSTGTPIGFEVRNTNQHSQDYENMRCLFRPSHADYTYQTKYGIRDHRGGGRSSARITIARCVGGALAKLALRQLGVSITAYTSQVGDIALERDYHLYDLSKTEDNIVRCPDANKAKEMEQLIAQVKAEGDTIGGIITCVIKGCPVGLGEPEFDKLHAQLGAAMLGINAVKGFEYGEGFAGVTARGSEQNDKFLPGFHTATNHSGGIQGGISNGQDIYFRVAFKPVATILMEQDTIDLEGNATKLTARGRHDPCVLPRAVPVVEAMAAMVILDNYLMNKTVRL
;
A
#
# COMPACT_ATOMS: atom_id res chain seq x y z
N MET A 1 -4.64 8.66 -19.84
CA MET A 1 -4.52 7.51 -18.88
C MET A 1 -3.22 7.69 -18.11
N ARG A 2 -3.26 7.53 -16.78
CA ARG A 2 -2.07 7.78 -15.94
C ARG A 2 -1.56 6.45 -15.38
N ASN A 3 -0.37 6.00 -15.82
CA ASN A 3 0.34 4.83 -15.30
C ASN A 3 1.65 5.22 -14.61
N THR A 4 1.84 6.53 -14.40
CA THR A 4 3.00 7.12 -13.72
C THR A 4 2.53 7.80 -12.44
N PHE A 5 3.23 7.57 -11.35
CA PHE A 5 3.07 8.18 -10.04
C PHE A 5 4.28 9.08 -9.75
N GLY A 6 4.08 10.18 -8.99
CA GLY A 6 5.12 11.12 -8.60
C GLY A 6 5.31 12.29 -9.56
N ASN A 7 6.17 13.25 -9.19
CA ASN A 7 6.49 14.45 -9.93
C ASN A 7 7.96 14.48 -10.35
N LEU A 8 8.91 14.52 -9.41
CA LEU A 8 10.36 14.41 -9.66
C LEU A 8 10.81 12.96 -9.53
N PHE A 9 10.51 12.31 -8.41
CA PHE A 9 10.66 10.87 -8.27
C PHE A 9 9.43 10.19 -8.85
N THR A 10 9.57 9.60 -10.02
CA THR A 10 8.43 8.99 -10.72
C THR A 10 8.56 7.49 -10.86
N LEU A 11 7.41 6.80 -10.80
CA LEU A 11 7.30 5.37 -11.07
C LEU A 11 6.24 5.14 -12.15
N THR A 12 6.67 4.70 -13.33
CA THR A 12 5.77 4.19 -14.39
C THR A 12 5.69 2.67 -14.30
N THR A 13 4.49 2.11 -14.21
CA THR A 13 4.29 0.66 -14.05
C THR A 13 3.66 0.02 -15.27
N PHE A 14 4.03 -1.23 -15.56
CA PHE A 14 3.47 -2.07 -16.62
C PHE A 14 3.23 -3.51 -16.16
N GLY A 15 2.58 -4.29 -17.02
CA GLY A 15 2.29 -5.70 -16.80
C GLY A 15 0.97 -5.99 -16.07
N GLU A 16 0.52 -7.23 -16.15
CA GLU A 16 -0.74 -7.76 -15.61
C GLU A 16 -0.50 -9.00 -14.75
N SER A 17 -1.51 -9.36 -13.95
CA SER A 17 -1.40 -10.47 -13.00
C SER A 17 -1.16 -11.84 -13.65
N HIS A 18 -1.59 -12.01 -14.90
CA HIS A 18 -1.45 -13.25 -15.70
C HIS A 18 -0.67 -12.99 -17.01
N GLY A 19 -0.03 -11.83 -17.14
CA GLY A 19 0.96 -11.57 -18.20
C GLY A 19 2.30 -12.25 -17.91
N VAL A 20 3.29 -11.98 -18.74
CA VAL A 20 4.65 -12.54 -18.62
C VAL A 20 5.36 -12.04 -17.38
N ALA A 21 5.23 -10.73 -17.10
CA ALA A 21 5.88 -10.05 -15.98
C ALA A 21 5.06 -8.85 -15.52
N VAL A 22 5.40 -8.34 -14.34
CA VAL A 22 5.06 -7.00 -13.88
C VAL A 22 6.36 -6.25 -13.65
N GLY A 23 6.38 -4.96 -13.95
CA GLY A 23 7.59 -4.17 -13.80
C GLY A 23 7.32 -2.67 -13.81
N GLY A 24 8.39 -1.91 -13.89
CA GLY A 24 8.31 -0.47 -13.95
C GLY A 24 9.62 0.18 -14.38
N VAL A 25 9.51 1.49 -14.58
CA VAL A 25 10.64 2.40 -14.74
C VAL A 25 10.52 3.46 -13.64
N ILE A 26 11.58 3.60 -12.86
CA ILE A 26 11.74 4.67 -11.88
C ILE A 26 12.66 5.72 -12.49
N ASP A 27 12.21 6.98 -12.49
CA ASP A 27 13.00 8.11 -12.95
C ASP A 27 13.11 9.17 -11.84
N GLY A 28 14.13 10.03 -11.91
CA GLY A 28 14.39 11.06 -10.92
C GLY A 28 14.94 10.53 -9.58
N PHE A 29 15.39 9.28 -9.52
CA PHE A 29 16.06 8.76 -8.32
C PHE A 29 17.49 9.32 -8.23
N PRO A 30 17.91 9.86 -7.06
CA PRO A 30 19.23 10.46 -6.91
C PRO A 30 20.38 9.49 -7.22
N ALA A 31 21.44 10.00 -7.85
CA ALA A 31 22.66 9.23 -8.11
C ALA A 31 23.46 8.96 -6.83
N GLY A 32 24.23 7.86 -6.82
CA GLY A 32 25.18 7.54 -5.75
C GLY A 32 24.56 6.89 -4.51
N ILE A 33 23.27 6.58 -4.52
CA ILE A 33 22.61 5.83 -3.45
C ILE A 33 23.00 4.34 -3.54
N ASP A 34 23.45 3.76 -2.44
CA ASP A 34 23.73 2.33 -2.35
C ASP A 34 22.42 1.53 -2.49
N ILE A 35 22.37 0.64 -3.46
CA ILE A 35 21.23 -0.23 -3.74
C ILE A 35 21.44 -1.56 -3.01
N ASP A 36 20.94 -1.63 -1.78
CA ASP A 36 20.89 -2.86 -1.00
C ASP A 36 19.84 -3.81 -1.59
N MET A 37 20.30 -4.75 -2.42
CA MET A 37 19.46 -5.73 -3.10
C MET A 37 18.76 -6.68 -2.13
N GLU A 38 19.39 -7.01 -1.01
CA GLU A 38 18.78 -7.87 0.02
C GLU A 38 17.61 -7.14 0.69
N PHE A 39 17.79 -5.86 0.99
CA PHE A 39 16.70 -5.03 1.50
C PHE A 39 15.57 -4.91 0.49
N VAL A 40 15.84 -4.59 -0.79
CA VAL A 40 14.80 -4.50 -1.83
C VAL A 40 14.02 -5.81 -1.92
N GLN A 41 14.73 -6.96 -1.95
CA GLN A 41 14.07 -8.25 -2.01
C GLN A 41 13.29 -8.57 -0.74
N SER A 42 13.75 -8.14 0.44
CA SER A 42 13.05 -8.31 1.70
C SER A 42 11.69 -7.59 1.70
N GLU A 43 11.62 -6.37 1.16
CA GLU A 43 10.37 -5.61 1.01
C GLU A 43 9.38 -6.33 0.07
N LEU A 44 9.87 -6.93 -1.01
CA LEU A 44 9.07 -7.77 -1.89
C LEU A 44 8.60 -9.05 -1.19
N ASN A 45 9.45 -9.68 -0.39
CA ASN A 45 9.10 -10.87 0.38
C ASN A 45 7.99 -10.58 1.41
N ARG A 46 7.97 -9.40 2.01
CA ARG A 46 6.89 -8.95 2.90
C ARG A 46 5.55 -8.85 2.16
N ARG A 47 5.56 -8.52 0.86
CA ARG A 47 4.35 -8.37 0.03
C ARG A 47 3.92 -9.68 -0.64
N ARG A 48 4.84 -10.58 -0.97
CA ARG A 48 4.57 -11.77 -1.80
C ARG A 48 3.37 -12.59 -1.32
N PRO A 49 2.71 -13.35 -2.22
CA PRO A 49 1.68 -14.32 -1.82
C PRO A 49 2.29 -15.55 -1.14
N GLY A 50 1.47 -16.36 -0.47
CA GLY A 50 1.89 -17.65 0.08
C GLY A 50 2.79 -17.56 1.32
N GLN A 51 2.73 -16.46 2.07
CA GLN A 51 3.58 -16.24 3.24
C GLN A 51 3.14 -17.03 4.48
N SER A 52 1.85 -17.31 4.59
CA SER A 52 1.26 -17.93 5.78
C SER A 52 -0.05 -18.63 5.45
N HIS A 53 -0.58 -19.37 6.43
CA HIS A 53 -1.86 -20.05 6.30
C HIS A 53 -3.07 -19.10 6.22
N ILE A 54 -2.93 -17.83 6.65
CA ILE A 54 -3.98 -16.78 6.54
C ILE A 54 -3.86 -15.94 5.25
N THR A 55 -3.00 -16.31 4.32
CA THR A 55 -2.86 -15.65 3.01
C THR A 55 -3.27 -16.60 1.88
N THR A 56 -3.25 -16.10 0.65
CA THR A 56 -3.49 -16.91 -0.55
C THR A 56 -2.50 -18.06 -0.69
N ALA A 57 -2.95 -19.20 -1.21
CA ALA A 57 -2.10 -20.36 -1.50
C ALA A 57 -1.23 -20.19 -2.78
N ARG A 58 -1.35 -19.09 -3.53
CA ARG A 58 -0.44 -18.77 -4.64
C ARG A 58 0.97 -18.63 -4.08
N ASN A 59 1.97 -19.21 -4.74
CA ASN A 59 3.37 -19.11 -4.31
C ASN A 59 4.22 -18.55 -5.44
N GLU A 60 4.84 -17.40 -5.22
CA GLU A 60 5.72 -16.71 -6.16
C GLU A 60 6.97 -16.26 -5.41
N ALA A 61 8.12 -16.36 -6.02
CA ALA A 61 9.37 -15.88 -5.43
C ALA A 61 9.45 -14.34 -5.45
N ASP A 62 8.71 -13.70 -6.36
CA ASP A 62 8.72 -12.24 -6.59
C ASP A 62 10.14 -11.66 -6.71
N LYS A 63 11.05 -12.41 -7.36
CA LYS A 63 12.44 -11.99 -7.53
C LYS A 63 12.50 -10.81 -8.49
N VAL A 64 13.05 -9.69 -8.03
CA VAL A 64 13.26 -8.51 -8.87
C VAL A 64 14.55 -8.62 -9.65
N GLU A 65 14.52 -8.17 -10.91
CA GLU A 65 15.67 -7.98 -11.78
C GLU A 65 15.73 -6.53 -12.21
N PHE A 66 16.86 -5.85 -11.90
CA PHE A 66 17.13 -4.51 -12.41
C PHE A 66 17.79 -4.59 -13.78
N LEU A 67 17.25 -3.85 -14.73
CA LEU A 67 17.66 -3.87 -16.15
C LEU A 67 18.55 -2.69 -16.50
N SER A 68 18.51 -1.59 -15.73
CA SER A 68 19.24 -0.36 -15.95
C SER A 68 19.30 0.50 -14.69
N GLY A 69 20.10 1.56 -14.70
CA GLY A 69 20.13 2.59 -13.68
C GLY A 69 20.91 2.23 -12.41
N VAL A 70 21.58 1.06 -12.38
CA VAL A 70 22.42 0.60 -11.27
C VAL A 70 23.78 0.17 -11.83
N PHE A 71 24.86 0.69 -11.25
CA PHE A 71 26.23 0.32 -11.57
C PHE A 71 27.06 0.15 -10.29
N GLU A 72 27.78 -0.95 -10.17
CA GLU A 72 28.57 -1.32 -8.97
C GLU A 72 27.81 -1.16 -7.64
N GLY A 73 26.53 -1.56 -7.63
CA GLY A 73 25.65 -1.48 -6.47
C GLY A 73 25.13 -0.09 -6.12
N LYS A 74 25.36 0.92 -6.96
CA LYS A 74 24.90 2.30 -6.76
C LYS A 74 23.94 2.75 -7.86
N SER A 75 23.01 3.64 -7.51
CA SER A 75 22.17 4.33 -8.50
C SER A 75 23.01 5.27 -9.36
N THR A 76 22.71 5.32 -10.66
CA THR A 76 23.44 6.18 -11.61
C THR A 76 22.81 7.55 -11.83
N GLY A 77 21.59 7.77 -11.30
CA GLY A 77 20.79 8.98 -11.60
C GLY A 77 20.05 8.92 -12.95
N THR A 78 20.17 7.80 -13.67
CA THR A 78 19.43 7.55 -14.92
C THR A 78 18.25 6.61 -14.64
N PRO A 79 17.30 6.43 -15.57
CA PRO A 79 16.11 5.60 -15.31
C PRO A 79 16.46 4.16 -14.88
N ILE A 80 15.85 3.74 -13.77
CA ILE A 80 15.98 2.38 -13.25
C ILE A 80 14.82 1.54 -13.78
N GLY A 81 15.12 0.72 -14.80
CA GLY A 81 14.18 -0.27 -15.31
C GLY A 81 14.27 -1.55 -14.50
N PHE A 82 13.11 -2.17 -14.20
CA PHE A 82 13.06 -3.44 -13.47
C PHE A 82 11.86 -4.29 -13.89
N GLU A 83 11.99 -5.60 -13.69
CA GLU A 83 10.87 -6.54 -13.86
C GLU A 83 10.85 -7.63 -12.79
N VAL A 84 9.67 -8.22 -12.60
CA VAL A 84 9.42 -9.42 -11.81
C VAL A 84 8.57 -10.38 -12.62
N ARG A 85 9.11 -11.54 -12.92
CA ARG A 85 8.45 -12.57 -13.73
C ARG A 85 7.26 -13.21 -12.99
N ASN A 86 6.18 -13.50 -13.73
CA ASN A 86 5.09 -14.34 -13.25
C ASN A 86 5.44 -15.80 -13.52
N THR A 87 5.45 -16.65 -12.50
CA THR A 87 5.87 -18.05 -12.62
C THR A 87 4.81 -19.07 -12.15
N ASN A 88 3.79 -18.62 -11.42
CA ASN A 88 2.78 -19.51 -10.80
C ASN A 88 1.34 -19.01 -11.02
N GLN A 89 1.04 -18.46 -12.22
CA GLN A 89 -0.32 -18.10 -12.61
C GLN A 89 -1.07 -19.35 -13.12
N HIS A 90 -2.32 -19.54 -12.65
CA HIS A 90 -3.22 -20.59 -13.08
C HIS A 90 -4.41 -19.96 -13.84
N SER A 91 -4.23 -19.69 -15.13
CA SER A 91 -5.23 -18.97 -15.94
C SER A 91 -6.54 -19.77 -16.11
N GLN A 92 -6.47 -21.09 -16.04
CA GLN A 92 -7.64 -22.00 -16.16
C GLN A 92 -8.64 -21.81 -15.01
N ASP A 93 -8.21 -21.38 -13.83
CA ASP A 93 -9.07 -21.13 -12.68
C ASP A 93 -10.10 -20.01 -12.91
N TYR A 94 -9.92 -19.23 -13.98
CA TYR A 94 -10.74 -18.05 -14.30
C TYR A 94 -11.67 -18.26 -15.51
N GLU A 95 -11.71 -19.44 -16.12
CA GLU A 95 -12.52 -19.67 -17.34
C GLU A 95 -14.02 -19.52 -17.08
N ASN A 96 -14.51 -19.93 -15.90
CA ASN A 96 -15.90 -19.74 -15.49
C ASN A 96 -16.28 -18.26 -15.28
N MET A 97 -15.31 -17.35 -15.25
CA MET A 97 -15.52 -15.91 -15.10
C MET A 97 -15.44 -15.15 -16.43
N ARG A 98 -15.22 -15.86 -17.54
CA ARG A 98 -15.06 -15.27 -18.87
C ARG A 98 -16.29 -14.47 -19.30
N CYS A 99 -17.48 -15.02 -19.07
CA CYS A 99 -18.75 -14.40 -19.44
C CYS A 99 -19.53 -13.80 -18.26
N LEU A 100 -18.92 -13.71 -17.07
CA LEU A 100 -19.58 -13.23 -15.85
C LEU A 100 -18.82 -12.04 -15.26
N PHE A 101 -19.54 -11.24 -14.46
CA PHE A 101 -18.95 -10.15 -13.70
C PHE A 101 -18.94 -10.48 -12.22
N ARG A 102 -17.77 -10.49 -11.59
CA ARG A 102 -17.69 -10.67 -10.12
C ARG A 102 -18.27 -9.45 -9.39
N PRO A 103 -19.18 -9.65 -8.42
CA PRO A 103 -19.68 -8.57 -7.58
C PRO A 103 -18.54 -7.78 -6.93
N SER A 104 -18.65 -6.44 -6.93
CA SER A 104 -17.64 -5.52 -6.34
C SER A 104 -16.21 -5.63 -6.90
N HIS A 105 -16.02 -6.36 -8.00
CA HIS A 105 -14.75 -6.44 -8.75
C HIS A 105 -14.73 -5.48 -9.95
N ALA A 106 -13.56 -5.25 -10.53
CA ALA A 106 -13.39 -4.34 -11.66
C ALA A 106 -13.85 -4.91 -13.02
N ASP A 107 -14.40 -6.10 -13.07
CA ASP A 107 -14.71 -6.81 -14.32
C ASP A 107 -15.63 -6.01 -15.25
N TYR A 108 -16.77 -5.58 -14.73
CA TYR A 108 -17.75 -4.78 -15.48
C TYR A 108 -17.17 -3.44 -15.92
N THR A 109 -16.53 -2.72 -15.01
CA THR A 109 -15.97 -1.39 -15.30
C THR A 109 -14.85 -1.42 -16.32
N TYR A 110 -14.02 -2.49 -16.31
CA TYR A 110 -12.99 -2.72 -17.32
C TYR A 110 -13.59 -3.03 -18.69
N GLN A 111 -14.54 -3.98 -18.74
CA GLN A 111 -15.24 -4.34 -19.98
C GLN A 111 -15.89 -3.12 -20.63
N THR A 112 -16.61 -2.33 -19.84
CA THR A 112 -17.32 -1.15 -20.34
C THR A 112 -16.36 -0.04 -20.77
N LYS A 113 -15.28 0.20 -20.01
CA LYS A 113 -14.34 1.29 -20.28
C LYS A 113 -13.45 1.02 -21.50
N TYR A 114 -12.94 -0.20 -21.64
CA TYR A 114 -11.93 -0.53 -22.65
C TYR A 114 -12.48 -1.37 -23.82
N GLY A 115 -13.73 -1.85 -23.74
CA GLY A 115 -14.33 -2.74 -24.75
C GLY A 115 -13.77 -4.15 -24.75
N ILE A 116 -12.68 -4.38 -24.01
CA ILE A 116 -12.01 -5.68 -23.90
C ILE A 116 -11.52 -5.88 -22.47
N ARG A 117 -11.58 -7.12 -21.98
CA ARG A 117 -11.08 -7.52 -20.68
C ARG A 117 -10.32 -8.84 -20.78
N ASP A 118 -9.12 -8.91 -20.25
CA ASP A 118 -8.49 -10.18 -19.93
C ASP A 118 -9.16 -10.76 -18.68
N HIS A 119 -9.98 -11.79 -18.84
CA HIS A 119 -10.72 -12.45 -17.76
C HIS A 119 -9.83 -13.27 -16.82
N ARG A 120 -8.58 -13.55 -17.21
CA ARG A 120 -7.63 -14.34 -16.44
C ARG A 120 -7.09 -13.51 -15.27
N GLY A 121 -7.80 -13.54 -14.14
CA GLY A 121 -7.46 -12.78 -12.93
C GLY A 121 -7.99 -11.35 -12.94
N GLY A 122 -7.25 -10.42 -12.37
CA GLY A 122 -7.64 -9.00 -12.23
C GLY A 122 -6.87 -8.04 -13.14
N GLY A 123 -6.01 -8.54 -14.02
CA GLY A 123 -5.20 -7.68 -14.91
C GLY A 123 -4.44 -6.60 -14.10
N ARG A 124 -4.58 -5.35 -14.55
CA ARG A 124 -4.04 -4.15 -13.85
C ARG A 124 -4.75 -3.81 -12.54
N SER A 125 -5.97 -4.31 -12.30
CA SER A 125 -6.68 -4.13 -11.02
C SER A 125 -6.28 -5.15 -9.94
N SER A 126 -5.41 -6.10 -10.28
CA SER A 126 -4.92 -7.12 -9.34
C SER A 126 -3.95 -6.54 -8.31
N ALA A 127 -3.98 -7.07 -7.08
CA ALA A 127 -2.97 -6.79 -6.07
C ALA A 127 -1.53 -7.16 -6.51
N ARG A 128 -1.38 -7.98 -7.56
CA ARG A 128 -0.08 -8.35 -8.12
C ARG A 128 0.73 -7.14 -8.60
N ILE A 129 0.09 -6.14 -9.18
CA ILE A 129 0.79 -4.95 -9.69
C ILE A 129 1.45 -4.12 -8.59
N THR A 130 1.07 -4.31 -7.32
CA THR A 130 1.69 -3.62 -6.19
C THR A 130 3.16 -4.00 -5.97
N ILE A 131 3.65 -5.07 -6.60
CA ILE A 131 5.08 -5.41 -6.66
C ILE A 131 5.90 -4.20 -7.11
N ALA A 132 5.51 -3.58 -8.23
CA ALA A 132 6.23 -2.43 -8.76
C ALA A 132 6.25 -1.24 -7.77
N ARG A 133 5.16 -1.05 -7.00
CA ARG A 133 5.12 -0.04 -5.94
C ARG A 133 6.09 -0.38 -4.80
N CYS A 134 6.19 -1.65 -4.40
CA CYS A 134 7.15 -2.07 -3.37
C CYS A 134 8.60 -1.89 -3.82
N VAL A 135 8.93 -2.12 -5.10
CA VAL A 135 10.28 -1.82 -5.62
C VAL A 135 10.57 -0.32 -5.53
N GLY A 136 9.67 0.54 -6.05
CA GLY A 136 9.82 1.99 -5.96
C GLY A 136 9.92 2.48 -4.52
N GLY A 137 9.08 1.93 -3.63
CA GLY A 137 9.09 2.24 -2.20
C GLY A 137 10.36 1.77 -1.49
N ALA A 138 10.91 0.60 -1.85
CA ALA A 138 12.16 0.12 -1.29
C ALA A 138 13.33 1.05 -1.64
N LEU A 139 13.43 1.47 -2.91
CA LEU A 139 14.44 2.46 -3.31
C LEU A 139 14.22 3.80 -2.59
N ALA A 140 12.98 4.28 -2.50
CA ALA A 140 12.68 5.50 -1.76
C ALA A 140 13.08 5.38 -0.28
N LYS A 141 12.82 4.25 0.38
CA LYS A 141 13.27 4.00 1.77
C LYS A 141 14.79 4.02 1.91
N LEU A 142 15.56 3.48 0.94
CA LEU A 142 17.03 3.53 0.96
C LEU A 142 17.54 4.98 0.93
N ALA A 143 16.96 5.83 0.11
CA ALA A 143 17.32 7.26 0.08
C ALA A 143 16.89 7.97 1.38
N LEU A 144 15.68 7.72 1.88
CA LEU A 144 15.14 8.35 3.07
C LEU A 144 15.89 7.96 4.36
N ARG A 145 16.44 6.75 4.45
CA ARG A 145 17.29 6.32 5.56
C ARG A 145 18.51 7.23 5.75
N GLN A 146 19.10 7.74 4.65
CA GLN A 146 20.23 8.68 4.72
C GLN A 146 19.84 10.03 5.34
N LEU A 147 18.53 10.33 5.38
CA LEU A 147 17.96 11.53 5.96
C LEU A 147 17.43 11.30 7.38
N GLY A 148 17.58 10.09 7.93
CA GLY A 148 17.03 9.72 9.23
C GLY A 148 15.52 9.53 9.24
N VAL A 149 14.87 9.43 8.07
CA VAL A 149 13.42 9.18 7.98
C VAL A 149 13.14 7.70 8.02
N SER A 150 12.24 7.27 8.90
CA SER A 150 11.75 5.89 9.00
C SER A 150 10.23 5.85 8.80
N ILE A 151 9.76 4.76 8.18
CA ILE A 151 8.34 4.55 7.86
C ILE A 151 7.97 3.15 8.31
N THR A 152 7.00 3.06 9.19
CA THR A 152 6.48 1.79 9.71
C THR A 152 4.97 1.78 9.59
N ALA A 153 4.43 0.77 8.93
CA ALA A 153 2.99 0.52 8.91
C ALA A 153 2.68 -0.81 9.59
N TYR A 154 1.49 -0.92 10.15
CA TYR A 154 1.06 -2.12 10.85
C TYR A 154 -0.46 -2.31 10.75
N THR A 155 -0.90 -3.54 10.89
CA THR A 155 -2.33 -3.87 10.98
C THR A 155 -2.85 -3.41 12.34
N SER A 156 -3.71 -2.41 12.33
CA SER A 156 -4.31 -1.85 13.55
C SER A 156 -5.74 -2.32 13.81
N GLN A 157 -6.40 -2.91 12.80
CA GLN A 157 -7.74 -3.49 12.95
C GLN A 157 -8.00 -4.57 11.92
N VAL A 158 -8.68 -5.65 12.31
CA VAL A 158 -9.27 -6.66 11.42
C VAL A 158 -10.70 -6.91 11.89
N GLY A 159 -11.68 -6.67 11.02
CA GLY A 159 -13.08 -6.68 11.43
C GLY A 159 -13.33 -5.79 12.63
N ASP A 160 -13.86 -6.34 13.72
CA ASP A 160 -14.14 -5.61 14.96
C ASP A 160 -12.98 -5.64 15.97
N ILE A 161 -11.92 -6.41 15.70
CA ILE A 161 -10.75 -6.49 16.57
C ILE A 161 -9.81 -5.35 16.24
N ALA A 162 -9.69 -4.37 17.13
CA ALA A 162 -8.91 -3.16 16.93
C ALA A 162 -7.91 -2.91 18.07
N LEU A 163 -6.83 -2.24 17.72
CA LEU A 163 -5.90 -1.59 18.65
C LEU A 163 -6.45 -0.23 19.09
N GLU A 164 -5.93 0.30 20.20
CA GLU A 164 -6.11 1.71 20.55
C GLU A 164 -5.49 2.60 19.47
N ARG A 165 -6.05 3.82 19.30
CA ARG A 165 -5.65 4.73 18.22
C ARG A 165 -4.27 5.34 18.43
N ASP A 166 -3.84 5.49 19.68
CA ASP A 166 -2.54 6.05 20.03
C ASP A 166 -1.42 5.05 19.75
N TYR A 167 -0.65 5.31 18.68
CA TYR A 167 0.46 4.45 18.27
C TYR A 167 1.63 4.45 19.26
N HIS A 168 1.72 5.43 20.17
CA HIS A 168 2.76 5.47 21.19
C HIS A 168 2.61 4.35 22.25
N LEU A 169 1.44 3.74 22.34
CA LEU A 169 1.19 2.61 23.24
C LEU A 169 1.88 1.32 22.79
N TYR A 170 2.43 1.27 21.56
CA TYR A 170 2.96 0.07 20.94
C TYR A 170 4.43 0.20 20.55
N ASP A 171 5.17 -0.88 20.75
CA ASP A 171 6.51 -1.03 20.18
C ASP A 171 6.39 -1.45 18.70
N LEU A 172 6.51 -0.49 17.80
CA LEU A 172 6.36 -0.72 16.36
C LEU A 172 7.45 -1.62 15.77
N SER A 173 8.58 -1.85 16.47
CA SER A 173 9.60 -2.81 16.05
C SER A 173 9.09 -4.25 16.08
N LYS A 174 8.01 -4.53 16.81
CA LYS A 174 7.36 -5.83 16.93
C LYS A 174 6.38 -6.16 15.80
N THR A 175 6.19 -5.23 14.86
CA THR A 175 5.22 -5.39 13.76
C THR A 175 5.47 -6.67 12.94
N GLU A 176 6.71 -7.03 12.69
CA GLU A 176 7.07 -8.23 11.90
C GLU A 176 7.18 -9.53 12.73
N ASP A 177 6.97 -9.50 14.05
CA ASP A 177 7.08 -10.66 14.93
C ASP A 177 5.93 -11.68 14.72
N ASN A 178 4.88 -11.31 13.96
CA ASN A 178 3.75 -12.17 13.66
C ASN A 178 3.23 -12.00 12.23
N ILE A 179 2.47 -12.99 11.77
CA ILE A 179 1.98 -13.07 10.38
C ILE A 179 0.88 -12.06 10.04
N VAL A 180 0.26 -11.44 11.04
CA VAL A 180 -0.77 -10.39 10.86
C VAL A 180 -0.12 -9.01 10.69
N ARG A 181 1.13 -8.86 11.14
CA ARG A 181 1.85 -7.59 11.23
C ARG A 181 1.17 -6.60 12.16
N CYS A 182 0.84 -7.04 13.36
CA CYS A 182 0.28 -6.24 14.43
C CYS A 182 1.30 -6.13 15.58
N PRO A 183 1.60 -4.94 16.12
CA PRO A 183 2.62 -4.77 17.17
C PRO A 183 2.19 -5.30 18.55
N ASP A 184 0.90 -5.57 18.76
CA ASP A 184 0.36 -6.20 19.97
C ASP A 184 0.18 -7.72 19.73
N ALA A 185 0.92 -8.54 20.45
CA ALA A 185 0.92 -9.99 20.26
C ALA A 185 -0.42 -10.66 20.60
N ASN A 186 -1.17 -10.12 21.57
CA ASN A 186 -2.47 -10.67 21.94
C ASN A 186 -3.51 -10.36 20.87
N LYS A 187 -3.58 -9.11 20.44
CA LYS A 187 -4.45 -8.69 19.35
C LYS A 187 -4.08 -9.34 18.02
N ALA A 188 -2.79 -9.54 17.74
CA ALA A 188 -2.34 -10.30 16.58
C ALA A 188 -2.93 -11.72 16.56
N LYS A 189 -2.93 -12.41 17.69
CA LYS A 189 -3.50 -13.76 17.81
C LYS A 189 -5.02 -13.78 17.62
N GLU A 190 -5.75 -12.81 18.21
CA GLU A 190 -7.20 -12.66 18.00
C GLU A 190 -7.51 -12.41 16.52
N MET A 191 -6.79 -11.48 15.86
CA MET A 191 -6.94 -11.16 14.43
C MET A 191 -6.62 -12.37 13.54
N GLU A 192 -5.55 -13.12 13.84
CA GLU A 192 -5.19 -14.34 13.12
C GLU A 192 -6.29 -15.38 13.17
N GLN A 193 -6.87 -15.62 14.37
CA GLN A 193 -7.98 -16.54 14.55
C GLN A 193 -9.22 -16.12 13.75
N LEU A 194 -9.57 -14.83 13.77
CA LEU A 194 -10.68 -14.30 12.99
C LEU A 194 -10.47 -14.49 11.48
N ILE A 195 -9.27 -14.19 10.98
CA ILE A 195 -8.96 -14.38 9.55
C ILE A 195 -9.04 -15.86 9.16
N ALA A 196 -8.54 -16.76 10.02
CA ALA A 196 -8.59 -18.20 9.78
C ALA A 196 -10.02 -18.73 9.78
N GLN A 197 -10.88 -18.25 10.68
CA GLN A 197 -12.30 -18.58 10.72
C GLN A 197 -13.02 -18.13 9.44
N VAL A 198 -12.90 -16.85 9.06
CA VAL A 198 -13.52 -16.28 7.86
C VAL A 198 -13.06 -17.02 6.60
N LYS A 199 -11.77 -17.40 6.55
CA LYS A 199 -11.23 -18.23 5.46
C LYS A 199 -11.90 -19.60 5.40
N ALA A 200 -12.13 -20.24 6.53
CA ALA A 200 -12.80 -21.56 6.59
C ALA A 200 -14.27 -21.49 6.14
N GLU A 201 -14.91 -20.35 6.34
CA GLU A 201 -16.28 -20.05 5.88
C GLU A 201 -16.33 -19.74 4.35
N GLY A 202 -15.17 -19.60 3.70
CA GLY A 202 -15.08 -19.25 2.26
C GLY A 202 -15.31 -17.76 1.99
N ASP A 203 -15.25 -16.93 3.02
CA ASP A 203 -15.48 -15.48 2.97
C ASP A 203 -14.19 -14.67 3.14
N THR A 204 -14.30 -13.35 3.22
CA THR A 204 -13.19 -12.41 3.34
C THR A 204 -13.51 -11.31 4.34
N ILE A 205 -12.46 -10.73 4.94
CA ILE A 205 -12.60 -9.65 5.93
C ILE A 205 -11.64 -8.51 5.62
N GLY A 206 -12.08 -7.28 5.90
CA GLY A 206 -11.30 -6.06 5.80
C GLY A 206 -10.75 -5.59 7.14
N GLY A 207 -10.22 -4.37 7.15
CA GLY A 207 -9.72 -3.74 8.38
C GLY A 207 -8.94 -2.47 8.08
N ILE A 208 -8.04 -2.09 9.00
CA ILE A 208 -7.30 -0.83 8.96
C ILE A 208 -5.81 -1.09 9.13
N ILE A 209 -5.01 -0.38 8.33
CA ILE A 209 -3.57 -0.25 8.49
C ILE A 209 -3.27 1.15 8.99
N THR A 210 -2.49 1.27 10.06
CA THR A 210 -1.92 2.52 10.55
C THR A 210 -0.48 2.62 10.06
N CYS A 211 -0.07 3.82 9.63
CA CYS A 211 1.29 4.12 9.20
C CYS A 211 1.83 5.31 9.99
N VAL A 212 3.07 5.20 10.44
CA VAL A 212 3.81 6.25 11.17
C VAL A 212 5.11 6.55 10.44
N ILE A 213 5.35 7.81 10.14
CA ILE A 213 6.57 8.33 9.51
C ILE A 213 7.29 9.17 10.55
N LYS A 214 8.51 8.77 10.93
CA LYS A 214 9.34 9.49 11.90
C LYS A 214 10.53 10.16 11.22
N GLY A 215 10.98 11.28 11.78
CA GLY A 215 12.14 12.00 11.27
C GLY A 215 11.88 12.79 9.98
N CYS A 216 10.61 12.98 9.60
CA CYS A 216 10.25 13.77 8.42
C CYS A 216 10.66 15.25 8.66
N PRO A 217 11.47 15.87 7.76
CA PRO A 217 11.85 17.25 7.93
C PRO A 217 10.64 18.19 7.78
N VAL A 218 10.75 19.39 8.37
CA VAL A 218 9.80 20.48 8.17
C VAL A 218 9.88 20.96 6.71
N GLY A 219 8.73 21.30 6.11
CA GLY A 219 8.68 22.00 4.84
C GLY A 219 8.28 21.14 3.62
N LEU A 220 7.90 19.87 3.82
CA LEU A 220 7.46 19.02 2.71
C LEU A 220 5.97 19.19 2.44
N GLY A 221 5.60 19.37 1.17
CA GLY A 221 4.22 19.63 0.73
C GLY A 221 3.94 21.11 0.47
N GLU A 222 2.77 21.41 -0.03
CA GLU A 222 2.36 22.72 -0.49
C GLU A 222 1.14 23.26 0.28
N PRO A 223 0.93 24.61 0.35
CA PRO A 223 -0.12 25.19 1.17
C PRO A 223 -1.53 25.12 0.52
N GLU A 224 -1.65 24.91 -0.79
CA GLU A 224 -2.96 24.88 -1.47
C GLU A 224 -3.17 23.58 -2.24
N PHE A 225 -2.66 23.47 -3.45
CA PHE A 225 -2.66 22.22 -4.20
C PHE A 225 -1.44 21.38 -3.79
N ASP A 226 -1.53 20.06 -3.95
CA ASP A 226 -0.46 19.12 -3.56
C ASP A 226 -0.07 19.19 -2.09
N LYS A 227 -1.03 19.52 -1.20
CA LYS A 227 -0.85 19.39 0.25
C LYS A 227 -0.34 17.99 0.58
N LEU A 228 0.62 17.88 1.48
CA LEU A 228 1.26 16.58 1.79
C LEU A 228 0.23 15.50 2.18
N HIS A 229 -0.76 15.85 3.02
CA HIS A 229 -1.82 14.91 3.38
C HIS A 229 -2.73 14.54 2.19
N ALA A 230 -2.94 15.44 1.24
CA ALA A 230 -3.71 15.15 0.02
C ALA A 230 -2.95 14.20 -0.90
N GLN A 231 -1.63 14.39 -1.06
CA GLN A 231 -0.78 13.47 -1.82
C GLN A 231 -0.70 12.08 -1.15
N LEU A 232 -0.53 12.03 0.18
CA LEU A 232 -0.59 10.77 0.95
C LEU A 232 -1.96 10.10 0.76
N GLY A 233 -3.07 10.85 0.88
CA GLY A 233 -4.42 10.34 0.67
C GLY A 233 -4.61 9.79 -0.74
N ALA A 234 -4.19 10.52 -1.77
CA ALA A 234 -4.26 10.07 -3.17
C ALA A 234 -3.42 8.80 -3.41
N ALA A 235 -2.22 8.73 -2.82
CA ALA A 235 -1.35 7.56 -2.91
C ALA A 235 -2.00 6.33 -2.26
N MET A 236 -2.60 6.48 -1.07
CA MET A 236 -3.26 5.40 -0.33
C MET A 236 -4.56 4.96 -1.00
N LEU A 237 -5.43 5.89 -1.40
CA LEU A 237 -6.67 5.59 -2.12
C LEU A 237 -6.43 4.95 -3.49
N GLY A 238 -5.24 5.12 -4.06
CA GLY A 238 -4.77 4.42 -5.25
C GLY A 238 -4.35 2.95 -5.01
N ILE A 239 -4.31 2.47 -3.77
CA ILE A 239 -4.01 1.05 -3.46
C ILE A 239 -5.30 0.23 -3.63
N ASN A 240 -5.16 -0.98 -4.18
CA ASN A 240 -6.28 -1.90 -4.37
C ASN A 240 -7.00 -2.17 -3.04
N ALA A 241 -8.33 -2.22 -3.06
CA ALA A 241 -9.23 -2.45 -1.93
C ALA A 241 -9.33 -1.29 -0.90
N VAL A 242 -8.55 -0.23 -1.01
CA VAL A 242 -8.69 0.92 -0.11
C VAL A 242 -10.02 1.63 -0.33
N LYS A 243 -10.66 2.04 0.78
CA LYS A 243 -11.95 2.73 0.84
C LYS A 243 -11.94 4.01 1.67
N GLY A 244 -10.92 4.19 2.51
CA GLY A 244 -10.82 5.37 3.36
C GLY A 244 -9.38 5.71 3.71
N PHE A 245 -9.17 6.98 4.00
CA PHE A 245 -7.92 7.54 4.49
C PHE A 245 -8.24 8.62 5.51
N GLU A 246 -7.55 8.62 6.63
CA GLU A 246 -7.56 9.71 7.61
C GLU A 246 -6.15 9.92 8.16
N TYR A 247 -5.79 11.16 8.53
CA TYR A 247 -4.50 11.49 9.13
C TYR A 247 -4.70 12.28 10.43
N GLY A 248 -3.73 12.24 11.32
CA GLY A 248 -3.86 12.84 12.65
C GLY A 248 -5.07 12.27 13.38
N GLU A 249 -5.80 13.13 14.07
CA GLU A 249 -7.06 12.73 14.73
C GLU A 249 -8.17 12.33 13.75
N GLY A 250 -8.11 12.79 12.50
CA GLY A 250 -9.06 12.42 11.46
C GLY A 250 -10.50 12.62 11.89
N PHE A 251 -11.35 11.61 11.68
CA PHE A 251 -12.77 11.67 12.04
C PHE A 251 -13.02 11.77 13.56
N ALA A 252 -12.09 11.31 14.42
CA ALA A 252 -12.26 11.41 15.86
C ALA A 252 -12.14 12.86 16.37
N GLY A 253 -11.34 13.68 15.69
CA GLY A 253 -11.12 15.09 16.06
C GLY A 253 -12.33 16.00 15.83
N VAL A 254 -13.36 15.58 15.07
CA VAL A 254 -14.51 16.45 14.73
C VAL A 254 -15.41 16.79 15.92
N THR A 255 -15.33 16.01 17.01
CA THR A 255 -16.09 16.24 18.24
C THR A 255 -15.35 17.13 19.25
N ALA A 256 -14.04 17.36 19.05
CA ALA A 256 -13.23 18.18 19.92
C ALA A 256 -13.41 19.68 19.63
N ARG A 257 -13.24 20.51 20.66
CA ARG A 257 -13.20 21.96 20.47
C ARG A 257 -11.82 22.40 19.98
N GLY A 258 -11.74 23.54 19.30
CA GLY A 258 -10.46 24.08 18.82
C GLY A 258 -9.40 24.24 19.92
N SER A 259 -9.82 24.63 21.12
CA SER A 259 -8.93 24.75 22.30
C SER A 259 -8.36 23.42 22.78
N GLU A 260 -9.01 22.30 22.48
CA GLU A 260 -8.58 20.94 22.81
C GLU A 260 -7.74 20.36 21.68
N GLN A 261 -8.12 20.68 20.43
CA GLN A 261 -7.49 20.16 19.22
C GLN A 261 -6.18 20.86 18.85
N ASN A 262 -5.98 22.10 19.29
CA ASN A 262 -4.79 22.88 18.92
C ASN A 262 -3.51 22.32 19.56
N ASP A 263 -2.55 21.97 18.73
CA ASP A 263 -1.21 21.54 19.13
C ASP A 263 -0.40 22.76 19.61
N LYS A 264 -0.31 22.96 20.95
CA LYS A 264 0.38 24.11 21.55
C LYS A 264 1.87 24.02 21.32
N PHE A 265 2.48 25.10 20.83
CA PHE A 265 3.93 25.18 20.67
C PHE A 265 4.64 25.19 22.02
N LEU A 266 5.75 24.47 22.06
CA LEU A 266 6.72 24.45 23.12
C LEU A 266 8.04 25.11 22.63
N PRO A 267 8.92 25.60 23.53
CA PRO A 267 10.25 26.07 23.14
C PRO A 267 11.01 25.00 22.35
N GLY A 268 11.76 25.44 21.33
CA GLY A 268 12.50 24.54 20.42
C GLY A 268 11.68 23.99 19.23
N PHE A 269 10.58 24.66 18.90
CA PHE A 269 9.72 24.33 17.74
C PHE A 269 9.04 22.95 17.80
N HIS A 270 8.81 22.45 19.01
CA HIS A 270 8.00 21.26 19.26
C HIS A 270 6.56 21.63 19.62
N THR A 271 5.66 20.66 19.55
CA THR A 271 4.29 20.80 20.02
C THR A 271 4.03 19.86 21.20
N ALA A 272 3.13 20.27 22.10
CA ALA A 272 2.75 19.48 23.28
C ALA A 272 1.94 18.23 22.92
N THR A 273 1.22 18.29 21.79
CA THR A 273 0.39 17.23 21.22
C THR A 273 0.65 17.16 19.72
N ASN A 274 0.11 16.16 19.04
CA ASN A 274 0.26 16.01 17.59
C ASN A 274 -1.09 15.61 16.94
N HIS A 275 -2.16 16.30 17.31
CA HIS A 275 -3.50 16.08 16.74
C HIS A 275 -3.53 16.35 15.24
N SER A 276 -2.70 17.29 14.76
CA SER A 276 -2.51 17.61 13.35
C SER A 276 -1.85 16.48 12.53
N GLY A 277 -1.32 15.45 13.19
CA GLY A 277 -0.67 14.33 12.51
C GLY A 277 0.58 14.71 11.71
N GLY A 278 1.42 15.65 12.24
CA GLY A 278 2.68 16.05 11.63
C GLY A 278 2.55 16.99 10.43
N ILE A 279 1.34 17.44 10.08
CA ILE A 279 1.09 18.28 8.89
C ILE A 279 0.20 19.45 9.26
N GLN A 280 0.70 20.67 9.04
CA GLN A 280 -0.02 21.91 9.28
C GLN A 280 -0.02 22.76 8.00
N GLY A 281 -1.19 23.28 7.61
CA GLY A 281 -1.33 24.07 6.39
C GLY A 281 -1.01 23.29 5.08
N GLY A 282 -0.93 21.96 5.15
CA GLY A 282 -0.52 21.10 4.01
C GLY A 282 0.97 20.77 3.97
N ILE A 283 1.74 21.27 4.93
CA ILE A 283 3.21 21.18 4.98
C ILE A 283 3.62 20.42 6.25
N SER A 284 4.63 19.56 6.15
CA SER A 284 5.18 18.83 7.31
C SER A 284 5.76 19.79 8.34
N ASN A 285 5.50 19.53 9.64
CA ASN A 285 5.92 20.39 10.74
C ASN A 285 7.07 19.81 11.60
N GLY A 286 7.65 18.67 11.18
CA GLY A 286 8.75 18.00 11.88
C GLY A 286 8.33 17.02 12.98
N GLN A 287 7.03 16.93 13.29
CA GLN A 287 6.49 15.89 14.15
C GLN A 287 6.27 14.60 13.37
N ASP A 288 6.00 13.50 14.06
CA ASP A 288 5.63 12.24 13.42
C ASP A 288 4.38 12.43 12.53
N ILE A 289 4.44 11.97 11.30
CA ILE A 289 3.27 11.91 10.43
C ILE A 289 2.60 10.57 10.63
N TYR A 290 1.32 10.57 11.03
CA TYR A 290 0.58 9.33 11.17
C TYR A 290 -0.79 9.40 10.49
N PHE A 291 -1.18 8.27 9.90
CA PHE A 291 -2.44 8.14 9.18
C PHE A 291 -2.96 6.70 9.19
N ARG A 292 -4.23 6.53 8.86
CA ARG A 292 -4.94 5.26 8.81
C ARG A 292 -5.57 5.04 7.46
N VAL A 293 -5.53 3.79 6.99
CA VAL A 293 -6.02 3.38 5.67
C VAL A 293 -6.99 2.22 5.84
N ALA A 294 -8.24 2.42 5.46
CA ALA A 294 -9.29 1.42 5.55
C ALA A 294 -9.35 0.57 4.27
N PHE A 295 -9.32 -0.74 4.43
CA PHE A 295 -9.41 -1.73 3.36
C PHE A 295 -10.72 -2.50 3.44
N LYS A 296 -11.46 -2.57 2.32
CA LYS A 296 -12.64 -3.44 2.24
C LYS A 296 -12.24 -4.91 2.18
N PRO A 297 -13.17 -5.84 2.51
CA PRO A 297 -13.02 -7.26 2.20
C PRO A 297 -12.71 -7.50 0.71
N VAL A 298 -12.02 -8.60 0.40
CA VAL A 298 -11.74 -9.00 -0.98
C VAL A 298 -13.04 -9.36 -1.70
N ALA A 299 -13.22 -8.88 -2.90
CA ALA A 299 -14.47 -9.08 -3.66
C ALA A 299 -14.69 -10.53 -4.12
N THR A 300 -13.62 -11.31 -4.30
CA THR A 300 -13.71 -12.69 -4.76
C THR A 300 -13.78 -13.62 -3.56
N ILE A 301 -14.96 -14.18 -3.30
CA ILE A 301 -15.25 -15.14 -2.23
C ILE A 301 -15.57 -16.51 -2.81
N LEU A 302 -15.45 -17.56 -2.01
CA LEU A 302 -15.70 -18.95 -2.42
C LEU A 302 -17.17 -19.37 -2.27
N MET A 303 -17.99 -18.47 -1.75
CA MET A 303 -19.45 -18.64 -1.63
C MET A 303 -20.14 -18.34 -2.95
N GLU A 304 -21.32 -18.94 -3.19
CA GLU A 304 -22.16 -18.59 -4.33
C GLU A 304 -22.71 -17.17 -4.16
N GLN A 305 -22.62 -16.39 -5.24
CA GLN A 305 -23.09 -14.99 -5.30
C GLN A 305 -24.00 -14.79 -6.51
N ASP A 306 -25.06 -13.97 -6.32
CA ASP A 306 -25.86 -13.48 -7.42
C ASP A 306 -25.06 -12.47 -8.24
N THR A 307 -25.13 -12.57 -9.58
CA THR A 307 -24.43 -11.69 -10.51
C THR A 307 -25.15 -11.62 -11.85
N ILE A 308 -24.49 -11.03 -12.85
CA ILE A 308 -24.98 -10.94 -14.22
C ILE A 308 -23.93 -11.47 -15.22
N ASP A 309 -24.41 -11.93 -16.36
CA ASP A 309 -23.59 -12.26 -17.53
C ASP A 309 -23.24 -11.00 -18.37
N LEU A 310 -22.57 -11.21 -19.51
CA LEU A 310 -22.18 -10.13 -20.43
C LEU A 310 -23.40 -9.42 -21.09
N GLU A 311 -24.53 -10.09 -21.18
CA GLU A 311 -25.78 -9.61 -21.75
C GLU A 311 -26.67 -8.92 -20.70
N GLY A 312 -26.26 -8.98 -19.41
CA GLY A 312 -26.98 -8.38 -18.28
C GLY A 312 -28.06 -9.29 -17.67
N ASN A 313 -28.12 -10.56 -18.02
CA ASN A 313 -29.06 -11.51 -17.46
C ASN A 313 -28.60 -11.97 -16.08
N ALA A 314 -29.56 -12.13 -15.16
CA ALA A 314 -29.31 -12.62 -13.82
C ALA A 314 -28.76 -14.07 -13.85
N THR A 315 -27.71 -14.32 -13.07
CA THR A 315 -27.06 -15.62 -12.97
C THR A 315 -26.36 -15.75 -11.61
N LYS A 316 -25.69 -16.86 -11.38
CA LYS A 316 -24.94 -17.14 -10.16
C LYS A 316 -23.49 -17.43 -10.48
N LEU A 317 -22.61 -17.04 -9.56
CA LEU A 317 -21.17 -17.27 -9.65
C LEU A 317 -20.68 -17.86 -8.33
N THR A 318 -20.00 -19.01 -8.41
CA THR A 318 -19.11 -19.49 -7.37
C THR A 318 -17.68 -19.34 -7.90
N ALA A 319 -16.95 -18.37 -7.32
CA ALA A 319 -15.58 -18.13 -7.73
C ALA A 319 -14.68 -19.31 -7.35
N ARG A 320 -13.72 -19.60 -8.21
CA ARG A 320 -12.64 -20.56 -7.99
C ARG A 320 -11.32 -19.79 -7.91
N GLY A 321 -10.27 -20.45 -7.45
CA GLY A 321 -8.94 -19.87 -7.41
C GLY A 321 -8.44 -19.55 -6.00
N ARG A 322 -7.28 -18.90 -5.93
CA ARG A 322 -6.50 -18.68 -4.72
C ARG A 322 -6.52 -17.20 -4.35
N HIS A 323 -7.43 -16.83 -3.43
CA HIS A 323 -7.61 -15.45 -3.00
C HIS A 323 -7.18 -15.26 -1.54
N ASP A 324 -6.82 -14.03 -1.16
CA ASP A 324 -6.53 -13.69 0.23
C ASP A 324 -7.85 -13.58 1.01
N PRO A 325 -8.00 -14.23 2.17
CA PRO A 325 -9.14 -13.99 3.06
C PRO A 325 -9.09 -12.60 3.71
N CYS A 326 -7.88 -12.06 3.86
CA CYS A 326 -7.62 -10.70 4.33
C CYS A 326 -6.37 -10.14 3.64
N VAL A 327 -6.46 -8.94 3.07
CA VAL A 327 -5.32 -8.34 2.33
C VAL A 327 -4.32 -7.65 3.25
N LEU A 328 -4.70 -7.31 4.48
CA LEU A 328 -3.95 -6.41 5.36
C LEU A 328 -2.49 -6.84 5.57
N PRO A 329 -2.17 -8.11 5.90
CA PRO A 329 -0.78 -8.50 6.12
C PRO A 329 0.12 -8.21 4.91
N ARG A 330 -0.42 -8.34 3.69
CA ARG A 330 0.29 -8.08 2.45
C ARG A 330 0.25 -6.62 2.02
N ALA A 331 -0.72 -5.85 2.49
CA ALA A 331 -0.89 -4.44 2.18
C ALA A 331 0.01 -3.53 3.03
N VAL A 332 0.43 -3.97 4.22
CA VAL A 332 1.35 -3.21 5.10
C VAL A 332 2.58 -2.69 4.34
N PRO A 333 3.41 -3.52 3.67
CA PRO A 333 4.57 -3.00 2.93
C PRO A 333 4.19 -2.14 1.71
N VAL A 334 2.97 -2.29 1.17
CA VAL A 334 2.49 -1.42 0.07
C VAL A 334 2.15 -0.02 0.58
N VAL A 335 1.55 0.09 1.75
CA VAL A 335 1.27 1.38 2.42
C VAL A 335 2.58 2.10 2.73
N GLU A 336 3.57 1.41 3.31
CA GLU A 336 4.90 1.98 3.56
C GLU A 336 5.59 2.43 2.26
N ALA A 337 5.52 1.62 1.21
CA ALA A 337 6.13 1.91 -0.09
C ALA A 337 5.54 3.19 -0.71
N MET A 338 4.22 3.32 -0.70
CA MET A 338 3.55 4.51 -1.24
C MET A 338 3.87 5.75 -0.40
N ALA A 339 3.89 5.63 0.93
CA ALA A 339 4.32 6.71 1.82
C ALA A 339 5.76 7.16 1.53
N ALA A 340 6.69 6.20 1.39
CA ALA A 340 8.09 6.49 1.10
C ALA A 340 8.26 7.26 -0.21
N MET A 341 7.55 6.85 -1.26
CA MET A 341 7.61 7.55 -2.55
C MET A 341 7.08 8.98 -2.45
N VAL A 342 5.96 9.22 -1.72
CA VAL A 342 5.44 10.58 -1.49
C VAL A 342 6.44 11.45 -0.75
N ILE A 343 7.03 10.93 0.33
CA ILE A 343 7.98 11.70 1.15
C ILE A 343 9.26 12.01 0.37
N LEU A 344 9.81 11.04 -0.38
CA LEU A 344 11.00 11.27 -1.20
C LEU A 344 10.74 12.30 -2.31
N ASP A 345 9.61 12.18 -3.03
CA ASP A 345 9.23 13.11 -4.09
C ASP A 345 9.13 14.55 -3.56
N ASN A 346 8.42 14.74 -2.44
CA ASN A 346 8.32 16.06 -1.79
C ASN A 346 9.66 16.57 -1.24
N TYR A 347 10.52 15.68 -0.73
CA TYR A 347 11.85 16.06 -0.29
C TYR A 347 12.69 16.60 -1.46
N LEU A 348 12.67 15.92 -2.61
CA LEU A 348 13.39 16.36 -3.80
C LEU A 348 12.85 17.71 -4.33
N MET A 349 11.53 17.87 -4.38
CA MET A 349 10.90 19.15 -4.75
C MET A 349 11.31 20.28 -3.79
N ASN A 350 11.31 20.01 -2.48
CA ASN A 350 11.68 21.02 -1.48
C ASN A 350 13.13 21.53 -1.61
N LYS A 351 14.05 20.75 -2.23
CA LYS A 351 15.42 21.19 -2.52
C LYS A 351 15.49 22.36 -3.50
N THR A 352 14.44 22.63 -4.24
CA THR A 352 14.38 23.72 -5.23
C THR A 352 13.72 24.99 -4.71
N VAL A 353 13.19 24.99 -3.48
CA VAL A 353 12.39 26.10 -2.90
C VAL A 353 13.29 27.27 -2.44
N ARG A 354 14.50 26.96 -2.00
CA ARG A 354 15.49 27.97 -1.56
C ARG A 354 16.83 27.74 -2.25
N LEU A 355 17.45 28.85 -2.64
CA LEU A 355 18.81 28.90 -3.18
C LEU A 355 19.84 28.82 -2.05
#